data_1c72d2e89ed65ff726473c5dcdbe7a1b
#
_entry.id   1c72d2e89ed65ff726473c5dcdbe7a1b
#
_cell.length_a   1.000
_cell.length_b   1.000
_cell.length_c   1.000
_cell.angle_alpha   90.00
_cell.angle_beta   90.00
_cell.angle_gamma   90.00
#
_symmetry.space_group_name_H-M   'P 1'
#
loop_
_entity.id
_entity.type
_entity.pdbx_description
1 polymer ?
#
loop_
_entity_poly.entity_id
_entity_poly.type
_entity_poly.pdbx_seq_one_letter_code
_entity_poly.pdbx_strand_id
1 'polypeptide(L)'
;EAFLLADELGFSEAYVGEHVTDAAENITSCAMFVASLAAETKQIRLGTGTVNLPNSHPAHVADQVAMLDHMLDGRLNFGISPGGLASDAEVFGTLDNNRNEMFLEGIDTVLKIWESEAPYNIEGKYWKVTTERTSLTDIGQGIMAKPLQKPHPPIVVTAVAPFSKGVTEAAARGWEPISANFLMPQWVKTHWPKYVEGCHRVGRPADPANWRVAKSVFVADDLATAKEYA
;
A
#
# COMPACT_ATOMS: atom_id res chain seq x y z
N GLU A 1 -0.71 -12.89 -17.23
CA GLU A 1 -0.64 -12.36 -18.63
C GLU A 1 -0.80 -10.83 -18.68
N ALA A 2 -1.90 -10.21 -18.13
CA ALA A 2 -2.14 -8.76 -18.24
C ALA A 2 -0.99 -7.89 -17.70
N PHE A 3 -0.39 -8.25 -16.58
CA PHE A 3 0.74 -7.52 -16.00
C PHE A 3 2.03 -7.63 -16.83
N LEU A 4 2.26 -8.78 -17.47
CA LEU A 4 3.41 -8.97 -18.36
C LEU A 4 3.24 -8.15 -19.63
N LEU A 5 2.03 -8.16 -20.19
CA LEU A 5 1.69 -7.32 -21.34
C LEU A 5 1.82 -5.82 -21.00
N ALA A 6 1.39 -5.40 -19.81
CA ALA A 6 1.56 -4.02 -19.35
C ALA A 6 3.04 -3.62 -19.25
N ASP A 7 3.91 -4.52 -18.76
CA ASP A 7 5.35 -4.29 -18.73
C ASP A 7 5.93 -4.15 -20.14
N GLU A 8 5.55 -5.04 -21.07
CA GLU A 8 5.97 -5.00 -22.47
C GLU A 8 5.50 -3.73 -23.20
N LEU A 9 4.29 -3.25 -22.91
CA LEU A 9 3.71 -2.04 -23.49
C LEU A 9 4.23 -0.75 -22.83
N GLY A 10 5.04 -0.83 -21.80
CA GLY A 10 5.67 0.32 -21.16
C GLY A 10 4.77 1.07 -20.18
N PHE A 11 3.79 0.41 -19.58
CA PHE A 11 3.06 0.99 -18.44
C PHE A 11 4.03 1.23 -17.28
N SER A 12 3.89 2.36 -16.60
CA SER A 12 4.82 2.75 -15.54
C SER A 12 4.55 2.01 -14.22
N GLU A 13 3.28 1.72 -13.91
CA GLU A 13 2.87 1.12 -12.64
C GLU A 13 1.66 0.21 -12.81
N ALA A 14 1.58 -0.83 -11.96
CA ALA A 14 0.38 -1.65 -11.80
C ALA A 14 0.19 -2.02 -10.33
N TYR A 15 -1.06 -2.06 -9.86
CA TYR A 15 -1.42 -2.33 -8.48
C TYR A 15 -2.35 -3.54 -8.38
N VAL A 16 -2.22 -4.29 -7.31
CA VAL A 16 -3.01 -5.50 -7.02
C VAL A 16 -3.64 -5.37 -5.64
N GLY A 17 -4.97 -5.47 -5.56
CA GLY A 17 -5.73 -5.55 -4.31
C GLY A 17 -5.69 -6.94 -3.70
N GLU A 18 -6.23 -7.05 -2.48
CA GLU A 18 -6.43 -8.32 -1.80
C GLU A 18 -7.72 -8.33 -1.00
N HIS A 19 -8.45 -9.44 -1.07
CA HIS A 19 -9.56 -9.77 -0.18
C HIS A 19 -9.53 -11.27 0.14
N VAL A 20 -9.75 -11.63 1.40
CA VAL A 20 -9.74 -13.05 1.80
C VAL A 20 -11.15 -13.65 1.78
N THR A 21 -12.18 -12.82 1.75
CA THR A 21 -13.59 -13.24 1.83
C THR A 21 -14.43 -12.81 0.63
N ASP A 22 -13.82 -12.31 -0.45
CA ASP A 22 -14.53 -11.93 -1.67
C ASP A 22 -14.20 -12.90 -2.80
N ALA A 23 -15.19 -13.69 -3.21
CA ALA A 23 -15.04 -14.65 -4.31
C ALA A 23 -14.92 -13.98 -5.70
N ALA A 24 -15.33 -12.73 -5.82
CA ALA A 24 -15.20 -11.95 -7.06
C ALA A 24 -13.80 -11.32 -7.20
N GLU A 25 -13.14 -11.05 -6.06
CA GLU A 25 -11.75 -10.56 -6.01
C GLU A 25 -10.84 -11.64 -5.39
N ASN A 26 -10.50 -12.65 -6.18
CA ASN A 26 -9.91 -13.90 -5.73
C ASN A 26 -8.40 -13.85 -5.40
N ILE A 27 -7.78 -12.69 -5.37
CA ILE A 27 -6.40 -12.52 -4.91
C ILE A 27 -6.43 -12.28 -3.41
N THR A 28 -6.06 -13.30 -2.65
CA THR A 28 -6.10 -13.28 -1.18
C THR A 28 -4.85 -12.71 -0.53
N SER A 29 -3.77 -12.54 -1.30
CA SER A 29 -2.53 -11.87 -0.90
C SER A 29 -1.91 -11.16 -2.10
N CYS A 30 -1.97 -9.84 -2.08
CA CYS A 30 -1.36 -9.00 -3.12
C CYS A 30 0.17 -9.15 -3.13
N ALA A 31 0.81 -9.30 -1.97
CA ALA A 31 2.25 -9.49 -1.86
C ALA A 31 2.71 -10.79 -2.53
N MET A 32 2.01 -11.91 -2.31
CA MET A 32 2.32 -13.19 -2.97
C MET A 32 2.11 -13.12 -4.48
N PHE A 33 1.05 -12.47 -4.92
CA PHE A 33 0.78 -12.28 -6.34
C PHE A 33 1.86 -11.41 -7.00
N VAL A 34 2.24 -10.29 -6.40
CA VAL A 34 3.32 -9.41 -6.89
C VAL A 34 4.65 -10.14 -6.91
N ALA A 35 4.96 -10.97 -5.89
CA ALA A 35 6.16 -11.78 -5.86
C ALA A 35 6.24 -12.76 -7.05
N SER A 36 5.10 -13.32 -7.48
CA SER A 36 5.05 -14.22 -8.63
C SER A 36 5.41 -13.54 -9.97
N LEU A 37 5.28 -12.21 -10.05
CA LEU A 37 5.61 -11.41 -11.23
C LEU A 37 7.03 -10.85 -11.23
N ALA A 38 7.74 -10.93 -10.10
CA ALA A 38 9.01 -10.24 -9.91
C ALA A 38 10.10 -10.68 -10.91
N ALA A 39 10.17 -11.98 -11.21
CA ALA A 39 11.15 -12.53 -12.16
C ALA A 39 10.77 -12.33 -13.63
N GLU A 40 9.48 -12.10 -13.91
CA GLU A 40 8.95 -12.03 -15.27
C GLU A 40 8.82 -10.60 -15.79
N THR A 41 8.75 -9.60 -14.89
CA THR A 41 8.65 -8.17 -15.23
C THR A 41 10.00 -7.48 -15.10
N LYS A 42 10.26 -6.46 -15.93
CA LYS A 42 11.57 -5.80 -16.04
C LYS A 42 11.58 -4.33 -15.68
N GLN A 43 10.54 -3.57 -16.04
CA GLN A 43 10.51 -2.11 -15.94
C GLN A 43 9.30 -1.58 -15.16
N ILE A 44 8.14 -2.23 -15.25
CA ILE A 44 6.93 -1.79 -14.53
C ILE A 44 7.14 -1.82 -13.03
N ARG A 45 6.72 -0.77 -12.35
CA ARG A 45 6.63 -0.78 -10.90
C ARG A 45 5.38 -1.55 -10.48
N LEU A 46 5.53 -2.47 -9.56
CA LEU A 46 4.40 -3.26 -9.04
C LEU A 46 4.05 -2.78 -7.64
N GLY A 47 2.77 -2.59 -7.40
CA GLY A 47 2.27 -2.09 -6.13
C GLY A 47 1.25 -3.01 -5.49
N THR A 48 1.25 -3.02 -4.16
CA THR A 48 0.12 -3.54 -3.39
C THR A 48 -1.02 -2.52 -3.43
N GLY A 49 -2.23 -2.97 -3.67
CA GLY A 49 -3.33 -2.03 -3.88
C GLY A 49 -4.63 -2.40 -3.15
N THR A 50 -4.58 -2.76 -1.86
CA THR A 50 -3.58 -2.45 -0.83
C THR A 50 -3.30 -3.61 0.12
N VAL A 51 -2.20 -3.56 0.88
CA VAL A 51 -2.07 -4.36 2.12
C VAL A 51 -2.98 -3.75 3.19
N ASN A 52 -3.89 -4.56 3.72
CA ASN A 52 -4.79 -4.16 4.80
C ASN A 52 -4.11 -4.33 6.16
N LEU A 53 -3.38 -3.30 6.62
CA LEU A 53 -2.50 -3.39 7.80
C LEU A 53 -3.15 -3.96 9.06
N PRO A 54 -4.43 -3.66 9.40
CA PRO A 54 -5.08 -4.26 10.57
C PRO A 54 -5.27 -5.78 10.50
N ASN A 55 -5.12 -6.38 9.33
CA ASN A 55 -5.30 -7.81 9.11
C ASN A 55 -4.02 -8.62 9.36
N SER A 56 -2.88 -7.97 9.60
CA SER A 56 -1.58 -8.63 9.75
C SER A 56 -0.73 -8.02 10.85
N HIS A 57 0.14 -8.83 11.44
CA HIS A 57 1.13 -8.31 12.40
C HIS A 57 2.17 -7.43 11.67
N PRO A 58 2.48 -6.20 12.15
CA PRO A 58 3.34 -5.27 11.42
C PRO A 58 4.77 -5.79 11.21
N ALA A 59 5.31 -6.64 12.08
CA ALA A 59 6.61 -7.27 11.84
C ALA A 59 6.58 -8.19 10.62
N HIS A 60 5.48 -8.93 10.41
CA HIS A 60 5.32 -9.77 9.23
C HIS A 60 5.19 -8.94 7.95
N VAL A 61 4.44 -7.83 8.00
CA VAL A 61 4.34 -6.90 6.88
C VAL A 61 5.71 -6.29 6.55
N ALA A 62 6.47 -5.85 7.57
CA ALA A 62 7.79 -5.27 7.38
C ALA A 62 8.75 -6.23 6.67
N ASP A 63 8.80 -7.50 7.09
CA ASP A 63 9.64 -8.53 6.46
C ASP A 63 9.21 -8.83 5.02
N GLN A 64 7.93 -9.06 4.79
CA GLN A 64 7.41 -9.38 3.46
C GLN A 64 7.68 -8.25 2.47
N VAL A 65 7.41 -7.00 2.87
CA VAL A 65 7.60 -5.83 2.00
C VAL A 65 9.09 -5.59 1.74
N ALA A 66 9.96 -5.75 2.74
CA ALA A 66 11.39 -5.65 2.55
C ALA A 66 11.90 -6.70 1.56
N MET A 67 11.51 -7.97 1.73
CA MET A 67 11.88 -9.06 0.82
C MET A 67 11.35 -8.80 -0.59
N LEU A 68 10.09 -8.37 -0.73
CA LEU A 68 9.46 -8.11 -2.01
C LEU A 68 10.15 -6.95 -2.76
N ASP A 69 10.58 -5.92 -2.05
CA ASP A 69 11.32 -4.80 -2.62
C ASP A 69 12.68 -5.23 -3.21
N HIS A 70 13.39 -6.16 -2.52
CA HIS A 70 14.59 -6.79 -3.07
C HIS A 70 14.29 -7.69 -4.28
N MET A 71 13.22 -8.49 -4.25
CA MET A 71 12.82 -9.34 -5.39
C MET A 71 12.48 -8.52 -6.63
N LEU A 72 11.93 -7.32 -6.45
CA LEU A 72 11.58 -6.37 -7.52
C LEU A 72 12.71 -5.42 -7.91
N ASP A 73 13.90 -5.56 -7.32
CA ASP A 73 15.03 -4.65 -7.55
C ASP A 73 14.63 -3.17 -7.40
N GLY A 74 13.92 -2.84 -6.33
CA GLY A 74 13.48 -1.48 -6.00
C GLY A 74 12.30 -0.96 -6.84
N ARG A 75 11.58 -1.82 -7.56
CA ARG A 75 10.38 -1.46 -8.33
C ARG A 75 9.08 -1.60 -7.55
N LEU A 76 9.14 -1.80 -6.21
CA LEU A 76 7.95 -1.89 -5.37
C LEU A 76 7.36 -0.52 -5.07
N ASN A 77 6.02 -0.42 -5.12
CA ASN A 77 5.22 0.61 -4.48
C ASN A 77 4.42 -0.04 -3.34
N PHE A 78 4.53 0.50 -2.12
CA PHE A 78 3.87 -0.07 -0.95
C PHE A 78 2.52 0.61 -0.70
N GLY A 79 1.47 0.04 -1.27
CA GLY A 79 0.10 0.51 -1.07
C GLY A 79 -0.52 -0.05 0.20
N ILE A 80 -1.08 0.81 1.05
CA ILE A 80 -1.61 0.48 2.38
C ILE A 80 -3.00 1.05 2.62
N SER A 81 -3.79 0.37 3.43
CA SER A 81 -5.10 0.86 3.87
C SER A 81 -5.52 0.27 5.23
N PRO A 82 -6.55 0.86 5.87
CA PRO A 82 -7.18 0.23 7.04
C PRO A 82 -8.07 -0.97 6.67
N GLY A 83 -8.28 -1.24 5.38
CA GLY A 83 -9.22 -2.22 4.87
C GLY A 83 -10.67 -1.75 4.92
N GLY A 84 -11.47 -2.12 3.91
CA GLY A 84 -12.87 -1.69 3.75
C GLY A 84 -13.89 -2.81 3.94
N LEU A 85 -13.52 -4.09 3.73
CA LEU A 85 -14.46 -5.20 3.76
C LEU A 85 -14.66 -5.70 5.20
N ALA A 86 -15.92 -5.66 5.65
CA ALA A 86 -16.27 -6.04 7.02
C ALA A 86 -16.05 -7.55 7.30
N SER A 87 -16.32 -8.40 6.31
CA SER A 87 -16.10 -9.86 6.44
C SER A 87 -14.60 -10.21 6.58
N ASP A 88 -13.70 -9.48 5.90
CA ASP A 88 -12.26 -9.64 6.13
C ASP A 88 -11.90 -9.27 7.58
N ALA A 89 -12.45 -8.15 8.07
CA ALA A 89 -12.23 -7.72 9.46
C ALA A 89 -12.73 -8.73 10.48
N GLU A 90 -13.87 -9.38 10.22
CA GLU A 90 -14.44 -10.42 11.06
C GLU A 90 -13.55 -11.67 11.11
N VAL A 91 -13.06 -12.14 9.95
CA VAL A 91 -12.15 -13.29 9.86
C VAL A 91 -10.86 -13.07 10.66
N PHE A 92 -10.32 -11.84 10.64
CA PHE A 92 -9.10 -11.50 11.38
C PHE A 92 -9.36 -11.03 12.82
N GLY A 93 -10.64 -11.04 13.28
CA GLY A 93 -10.99 -10.63 14.65
C GLY A 93 -10.79 -9.14 14.93
N THR A 94 -10.78 -8.29 13.90
CA THR A 94 -10.55 -6.85 14.01
C THR A 94 -11.79 -5.99 13.78
N LEU A 95 -12.97 -6.63 13.59
CA LEU A 95 -14.22 -5.95 13.25
C LEU A 95 -14.62 -4.88 14.28
N ASP A 96 -14.50 -5.21 15.57
CA ASP A 96 -14.91 -4.35 16.68
C ASP A 96 -13.81 -3.39 17.16
N ASN A 97 -12.63 -3.42 16.52
CA ASN A 97 -11.52 -2.55 16.84
C ASN A 97 -11.57 -1.22 16.06
N ASN A 98 -10.88 -0.21 16.56
CA ASN A 98 -10.64 1.00 15.79
C ASN A 98 -9.59 0.73 14.70
N ARG A 99 -10.06 0.32 13.52
CA ARG A 99 -9.19 -0.08 12.40
C ARG A 99 -8.32 1.07 11.88
N ASN A 100 -8.76 2.32 12.02
CA ASN A 100 -7.92 3.48 11.67
C ASN A 100 -6.76 3.67 12.66
N GLU A 101 -6.97 3.46 13.96
CA GLU A 101 -5.89 3.46 14.94
C GLU A 101 -4.92 2.30 14.70
N MET A 102 -5.45 1.09 14.46
CA MET A 102 -4.63 -0.07 14.11
C MET A 102 -3.80 0.18 12.84
N PHE A 103 -4.40 0.76 11.81
CA PHE A 103 -3.70 1.12 10.58
C PHE A 103 -2.52 2.07 10.84
N LEU A 104 -2.75 3.14 11.60
CA LEU A 104 -1.68 4.11 11.92
C LEU A 104 -0.59 3.49 12.78
N GLU A 105 -0.95 2.74 13.82
CA GLU A 105 0.03 2.03 14.65
C GLU A 105 0.80 0.97 13.84
N GLY A 106 0.10 0.27 12.94
CA GLY A 106 0.71 -0.73 12.05
C GLY A 106 1.79 -0.14 11.16
N ILE A 107 1.48 0.93 10.44
CA ILE A 107 2.47 1.57 9.56
C ILE A 107 3.61 2.22 10.35
N ASP A 108 3.31 2.90 11.47
CA ASP A 108 4.33 3.51 12.31
C ASP A 108 5.28 2.44 12.89
N THR A 109 4.76 1.25 13.22
CA THR A 109 5.58 0.10 13.66
C THR A 109 6.45 -0.45 12.53
N VAL A 110 5.90 -0.61 11.31
CA VAL A 110 6.66 -1.03 10.12
C VAL A 110 7.82 -0.07 9.86
N LEU A 111 7.56 1.23 9.85
CA LEU A 111 8.60 2.24 9.62
C LEU A 111 9.67 2.22 10.71
N LYS A 112 9.27 2.10 11.99
CA LYS A 112 10.23 1.97 13.11
C LYS A 112 11.11 0.73 12.97
N ILE A 113 10.56 -0.41 12.53
CA ILE A 113 11.36 -1.62 12.26
C ILE A 113 12.42 -1.32 11.20
N TRP A 114 12.07 -0.61 10.14
CA TRP A 114 13.03 -0.30 9.07
C TRP A 114 14.07 0.75 9.45
N GLU A 115 13.72 1.68 10.32
CA GLU A 115 14.61 2.74 10.80
C GLU A 115 15.54 2.28 11.95
N SER A 116 15.09 1.32 12.77
CA SER A 116 15.81 0.88 13.98
C SER A 116 16.77 -0.28 13.69
N GLU A 117 17.77 -0.42 14.56
CA GLU A 117 18.64 -1.60 14.62
C GLU A 117 18.18 -2.54 15.75
N ALA A 118 18.55 -3.83 15.63
CA ALA A 118 18.29 -4.81 16.67
C ALA A 118 19.19 -4.53 17.93
N PRO A 119 18.71 -4.89 19.13
CA PRO A 119 17.44 -5.53 19.44
C PRO A 119 16.25 -4.55 19.36
N TYR A 120 15.14 -5.01 18.84
CA TYR A 120 13.92 -4.20 18.78
C TYR A 120 13.19 -4.22 20.12
N ASN A 121 12.56 -3.07 20.45
CA ASN A 121 11.63 -2.92 21.56
C ASN A 121 10.59 -1.85 21.20
N ILE A 122 9.60 -2.24 20.40
CA ILE A 122 8.51 -1.38 19.93
C ILE A 122 7.23 -1.87 20.59
N GLU A 123 6.61 -1.02 21.41
CA GLU A 123 5.38 -1.34 22.11
C GLU A 123 4.28 -0.37 21.72
N GLY A 124 3.16 -0.89 21.25
CA GLY A 124 1.96 -0.18 20.86
C GLY A 124 0.74 -0.66 21.65
N LYS A 125 -0.42 -0.11 21.30
CA LYS A 125 -1.71 -0.51 21.89
C LYS A 125 -2.17 -1.88 21.39
N TYR A 126 -1.91 -2.20 20.12
CA TYR A 126 -2.37 -3.39 19.43
C TYR A 126 -1.26 -4.41 19.20
N TRP A 127 -0.02 -3.95 19.00
CA TRP A 127 1.10 -4.84 18.68
C TRP A 127 2.34 -4.53 19.50
N LYS A 128 3.13 -5.58 19.68
CA LYS A 128 4.45 -5.49 20.30
C LYS A 128 5.47 -6.22 19.44
N VAL A 129 6.58 -5.57 19.16
CA VAL A 129 7.73 -6.15 18.45
C VAL A 129 8.95 -6.04 19.35
N THR A 130 9.49 -7.15 19.79
CA THR A 130 10.68 -7.17 20.64
C THR A 130 11.58 -8.36 20.33
N THR A 131 12.87 -8.14 20.32
CA THR A 131 13.91 -9.20 20.26
C THR A 131 14.94 -9.10 21.38
N GLU A 132 14.66 -8.28 22.41
CA GLU A 132 15.63 -8.00 23.52
C GLU A 132 16.09 -9.27 24.25
N ARG A 133 15.22 -10.28 24.36
CA ARG A 133 15.52 -11.49 25.12
C ARG A 133 16.25 -12.57 24.31
N THR A 134 16.23 -12.48 22.99
CA THR A 134 16.62 -13.57 22.11
C THR A 134 17.56 -13.15 20.98
N SER A 135 17.90 -11.86 20.88
CA SER A 135 18.86 -11.38 19.88
C SER A 135 20.26 -11.96 20.11
N LEU A 136 20.84 -12.46 19.02
CA LEU A 136 22.24 -12.86 18.91
C LEU A 136 22.80 -12.14 17.67
N THR A 137 22.99 -10.84 17.77
CA THR A 137 23.28 -9.95 16.64
C THR A 137 24.62 -10.26 15.98
N ASP A 138 25.58 -10.79 16.74
CA ASP A 138 26.91 -11.19 16.23
C ASP A 138 26.82 -12.30 15.15
N ILE A 139 25.75 -13.10 15.16
CA ILE A 139 25.49 -14.14 14.18
C ILE A 139 24.25 -13.84 13.31
N GLY A 140 23.73 -12.60 13.37
CA GLY A 140 22.61 -12.15 12.55
C GLY A 140 21.22 -12.54 13.04
N GLN A 141 21.08 -13.17 14.22
CA GLN A 141 19.77 -13.53 14.78
C GLN A 141 19.11 -12.35 15.51
N GLY A 142 17.82 -12.19 15.27
CA GLY A 142 17.03 -11.07 15.84
C GLY A 142 17.09 -9.79 14.99
N ILE A 143 17.74 -9.82 13.84
CA ILE A 143 17.82 -8.71 12.88
C ILE A 143 16.76 -8.92 11.80
N MET A 144 15.90 -7.91 11.60
CA MET A 144 14.88 -7.93 10.55
C MET A 144 15.41 -7.30 9.26
N ALA A 145 14.95 -7.81 8.12
CA ALA A 145 15.32 -7.29 6.80
C ALA A 145 14.88 -5.82 6.61
N LYS A 146 15.69 -5.08 5.87
CA LYS A 146 15.39 -3.70 5.48
C LYS A 146 15.10 -3.65 3.98
N PRO A 147 14.19 -2.79 3.50
CA PRO A 147 13.94 -2.65 2.09
C PRO A 147 15.18 -2.13 1.33
N LEU A 148 15.22 -2.43 0.04
CA LEU A 148 16.27 -1.95 -0.87
C LEU A 148 16.16 -0.45 -1.08
N GLN A 149 14.94 0.05 -1.33
CA GLN A 149 14.66 1.47 -1.50
C GLN A 149 14.82 2.23 -0.17
N LYS A 150 15.41 3.43 -0.20
CA LYS A 150 15.67 4.25 0.98
C LYS A 150 14.89 5.55 0.95
N PRO A 151 14.29 5.98 2.08
CA PRO A 151 14.27 5.30 3.39
C PRO A 151 13.39 4.04 3.39
N HIS A 152 12.46 3.93 2.46
CA HIS A 152 11.52 2.82 2.25
C HIS A 152 10.92 2.91 0.83
N PRO A 153 10.22 1.87 0.33
CA PRO A 153 9.45 1.97 -0.91
C PRO A 153 8.44 3.13 -0.85
N PRO A 154 8.11 3.77 -1.98
CA PRO A 154 7.04 4.77 -2.01
C PRO A 154 5.76 4.23 -1.39
N ILE A 155 5.19 4.96 -0.42
CA ILE A 155 3.96 4.56 0.27
C ILE A 155 2.77 5.20 -0.44
N VAL A 156 1.81 4.36 -0.84
CA VAL A 156 0.58 4.77 -1.53
C VAL A 156 -0.62 4.49 -0.64
N VAL A 157 -1.54 5.47 -0.51
CA VAL A 157 -2.73 5.38 0.36
C VAL A 157 -3.99 5.60 -0.45
N THR A 158 -4.98 4.73 -0.29
CA THR A 158 -6.27 4.88 -1.00
C THR A 158 -7.12 6.01 -0.41
N ALA A 159 -7.73 6.79 -1.30
CA ALA A 159 -8.72 7.80 -0.99
C ALA A 159 -10.09 7.35 -1.51
N VAL A 160 -11.00 7.01 -0.59
CA VAL A 160 -12.31 6.38 -0.88
C VAL A 160 -13.50 7.26 -0.51
N ALA A 161 -13.29 8.45 0.02
CA ALA A 161 -14.35 9.36 0.45
C ALA A 161 -14.07 10.80 0.02
N PRO A 162 -15.11 11.61 -0.29
CA PRO A 162 -14.93 13.03 -0.59
C PRO A 162 -14.34 13.77 0.61
N PHE A 163 -13.60 14.84 0.36
CA PHE A 163 -12.97 15.70 1.38
C PHE A 163 -12.09 14.93 2.39
N SER A 164 -11.46 13.83 1.96
CA SER A 164 -10.74 12.89 2.82
C SER A 164 -9.63 13.56 3.64
N LYS A 165 -9.76 13.54 4.97
CA LYS A 165 -8.68 13.92 5.89
C LYS A 165 -7.48 12.99 5.77
N GLY A 166 -7.71 11.72 5.41
CA GLY A 166 -6.64 10.74 5.17
C GLY A 166 -5.69 11.17 4.06
N VAL A 167 -6.18 11.85 3.02
CA VAL A 167 -5.33 12.44 1.97
C VAL A 167 -4.43 13.54 2.53
N THR A 168 -4.95 14.41 3.40
CA THR A 168 -4.16 15.47 4.04
C THR A 168 -3.05 14.87 4.92
N GLU A 169 -3.37 13.86 5.72
CA GLU A 169 -2.39 13.22 6.61
C GLU A 169 -1.35 12.41 5.82
N ALA A 170 -1.76 11.68 4.78
CA ALA A 170 -0.85 10.99 3.89
C ALA A 170 0.13 11.96 3.21
N ALA A 171 -0.38 13.06 2.66
CA ALA A 171 0.44 14.10 2.05
C ALA A 171 1.41 14.73 3.05
N ALA A 172 0.99 15.01 4.29
CA ALA A 172 1.87 15.54 5.33
C ALA A 172 2.99 14.55 5.71
N ARG A 173 2.76 13.24 5.60
CA ARG A 173 3.77 12.19 5.82
C ARG A 173 4.67 11.95 4.60
N GLY A 174 4.46 12.61 3.48
CA GLY A 174 5.20 12.38 2.24
C GLY A 174 4.69 11.21 1.41
N TRP A 175 3.53 10.66 1.75
CA TRP A 175 2.91 9.54 1.04
C TRP A 175 2.05 10.04 -0.13
N GLU A 176 1.78 9.15 -1.06
CA GLU A 176 1.12 9.45 -2.32
C GLU A 176 -0.33 8.91 -2.32
N PRO A 177 -1.34 9.77 -2.52
CA PRO A 177 -2.71 9.29 -2.57
C PRO A 177 -3.07 8.68 -3.93
N ILE A 178 -3.94 7.68 -3.90
CA ILE A 178 -4.64 7.16 -5.07
C ILE A 178 -6.15 7.28 -4.87
N SER A 179 -6.82 8.05 -5.72
CA SER A 179 -8.28 8.18 -5.69
C SER A 179 -8.92 6.96 -6.33
N ALA A 180 -9.82 6.30 -5.60
CA ALA A 180 -10.45 5.04 -6.03
C ALA A 180 -11.29 5.22 -7.30
N ASN A 181 -11.34 4.17 -8.13
CA ASN A 181 -12.00 4.15 -9.44
C ASN A 181 -13.52 4.36 -9.38
N PHE A 182 -14.18 3.88 -8.32
CA PHE A 182 -15.62 3.98 -8.13
C PHE A 182 -16.11 5.37 -7.69
N LEU A 183 -15.20 6.28 -7.35
CA LEU A 183 -15.58 7.65 -6.95
C LEU A 183 -16.03 8.46 -8.16
N MET A 184 -17.13 9.21 -8.00
CA MET A 184 -17.57 10.17 -9.00
C MET A 184 -16.53 11.30 -9.18
N PRO A 185 -16.36 11.85 -10.41
CA PRO A 185 -15.36 12.88 -10.69
C PRO A 185 -15.43 14.10 -9.78
N GLN A 186 -16.64 14.52 -9.36
CA GLN A 186 -16.82 15.65 -8.43
C GLN A 186 -16.24 15.36 -7.03
N TRP A 187 -16.23 14.10 -6.60
CA TRP A 187 -15.63 13.70 -5.32
C TRP A 187 -14.12 13.58 -5.43
N VAL A 188 -13.61 13.02 -6.53
CA VAL A 188 -12.17 12.97 -6.80
C VAL A 188 -11.54 14.37 -6.78
N LYS A 189 -12.22 15.38 -7.36
CA LYS A 189 -11.76 16.77 -7.33
C LYS A 189 -11.54 17.31 -5.91
N THR A 190 -12.22 16.78 -4.89
CA THR A 190 -12.07 17.22 -3.50
C THR A 190 -10.75 16.74 -2.87
N HIS A 191 -10.07 15.75 -3.47
CA HIS A 191 -8.83 15.23 -2.93
C HIS A 191 -7.63 16.13 -3.20
N TRP A 192 -7.59 16.81 -4.34
CA TRP A 192 -6.48 17.70 -4.66
C TRP A 192 -6.24 18.82 -3.64
N PRO A 193 -7.27 19.60 -3.23
CA PRO A 193 -7.09 20.59 -2.17
C PRO A 193 -6.59 19.97 -0.85
N LYS A 194 -7.00 18.74 -0.53
CA LYS A 194 -6.57 18.01 0.66
C LYS A 194 -5.11 17.55 0.57
N TYR A 195 -4.68 17.15 -0.61
CA TYR A 195 -3.29 16.83 -0.88
C TYR A 195 -2.40 18.08 -0.76
N VAL A 196 -2.80 19.19 -1.38
CA VAL A 196 -2.12 20.48 -1.27
C VAL A 196 -2.02 20.94 0.19
N GLU A 197 -3.13 20.87 0.95
CA GLU A 197 -3.15 21.20 2.38
C GLU A 197 -2.09 20.39 3.16
N GLY A 198 -2.02 19.07 2.95
CA GLY A 198 -1.06 18.22 3.63
C GLY A 198 0.40 18.54 3.28
N CYS A 199 0.69 18.77 1.99
CA CYS A 199 2.01 19.19 1.54
C CYS A 199 2.44 20.52 2.18
N HIS A 200 1.55 21.50 2.21
CA HIS A 200 1.84 22.83 2.77
C HIS A 200 2.11 22.77 4.28
N ARG A 201 1.46 21.89 5.05
CA ARG A 201 1.72 21.72 6.50
C ARG A 201 3.18 21.42 6.82
N VAL A 202 3.89 20.78 5.90
CA VAL A 202 5.29 20.38 6.06
C VAL A 202 6.25 21.14 5.13
N GLY A 203 5.79 22.24 4.52
CA GLY A 203 6.62 23.08 3.67
C GLY A 203 7.01 22.45 2.34
N ARG A 204 6.29 21.41 1.88
CA ARG A 204 6.57 20.70 0.64
C ARG A 204 5.67 21.21 -0.49
N PRO A 205 6.21 21.40 -1.73
CA PRO A 205 5.37 21.72 -2.88
C PRO A 205 4.45 20.52 -3.21
N ALA A 206 3.21 20.83 -3.59
CA ALA A 206 2.29 19.82 -4.09
C ALA A 206 2.58 19.56 -5.58
N ASP A 207 2.95 18.31 -5.89
CA ASP A 207 3.20 17.87 -7.27
C ASP A 207 2.05 16.94 -7.70
N PRO A 208 1.29 17.28 -8.77
CA PRO A 208 0.22 16.43 -9.26
C PRO A 208 0.70 15.06 -9.77
N ALA A 209 1.99 14.90 -10.11
CA ALA A 209 2.56 13.62 -10.50
C ALA A 209 2.54 12.59 -9.35
N ASN A 210 2.47 13.04 -8.09
CA ASN A 210 2.41 12.18 -6.91
C ASN A 210 0.96 11.90 -6.46
N TRP A 211 -0.04 12.29 -7.23
CA TRP A 211 -1.43 11.98 -6.96
C TRP A 211 -2.02 11.14 -8.09
N ARG A 212 -2.36 9.90 -7.77
CA ARG A 212 -2.92 8.95 -8.72
C ARG A 212 -4.44 9.01 -8.73
N VAL A 213 -5.02 8.85 -9.91
CA VAL A 213 -6.48 8.79 -10.11
C VAL A 213 -6.81 7.51 -10.84
N ALA A 214 -7.48 6.58 -10.17
CA ALA A 214 -7.98 5.38 -10.81
C ALA A 214 -9.34 5.62 -11.46
N LYS A 215 -9.55 5.07 -12.65
CA LYS A 215 -10.82 5.06 -13.38
C LYS A 215 -10.96 3.77 -14.17
N SER A 216 -12.20 3.28 -14.29
CA SER A 216 -12.53 2.23 -15.24
C SER A 216 -12.43 2.80 -16.66
N VAL A 217 -11.76 2.07 -17.53
CA VAL A 217 -11.56 2.43 -18.93
C VAL A 217 -12.06 1.29 -19.81
N PHE A 218 -12.96 1.58 -20.72
CA PHE A 218 -13.50 0.64 -21.69
C PHE A 218 -12.96 1.02 -23.07
N VAL A 219 -12.29 0.08 -23.72
CA VAL A 219 -11.66 0.28 -25.03
C VAL A 219 -12.32 -0.64 -26.03
N ALA A 220 -12.76 -0.08 -27.17
CA ALA A 220 -13.27 -0.80 -28.33
C ALA A 220 -12.93 -0.05 -29.62
N ASP A 221 -13.14 -0.68 -30.76
CA ASP A 221 -12.87 -0.08 -32.08
C ASP A 221 -13.71 1.17 -32.38
N ASP A 222 -14.88 1.27 -31.75
CA ASP A 222 -15.74 2.45 -31.87
C ASP A 222 -16.42 2.82 -30.53
N LEU A 223 -16.89 4.07 -30.44
CA LEU A 223 -17.52 4.62 -29.25
C LEU A 223 -18.84 3.96 -28.86
N ALA A 224 -19.61 3.45 -29.83
CA ALA A 224 -20.90 2.82 -29.55
C ALA A 224 -20.66 1.50 -28.80
N THR A 225 -19.77 0.67 -29.33
CA THR A 225 -19.34 -0.59 -28.69
C THR A 225 -18.71 -0.36 -27.32
N ALA A 226 -17.85 0.65 -27.15
CA ALA A 226 -17.28 0.97 -25.85
C ALA A 226 -18.37 1.37 -24.83
N LYS A 227 -19.41 2.09 -25.25
CA LYS A 227 -20.54 2.47 -24.38
C LYS A 227 -21.46 1.29 -24.04
N GLU A 228 -21.55 0.29 -24.88
CA GLU A 228 -22.32 -0.94 -24.61
C GLU A 228 -21.66 -1.75 -23.49
N TYR A 229 -20.31 -1.73 -23.40
CA TYR A 229 -19.55 -2.43 -22.35
C TYR A 229 -19.46 -1.65 -21.01
N ALA A 230 -19.71 -0.35 -21.01
CA ALA A 230 -19.62 0.52 -19.84
C ALA A 230 -20.90 0.53 -18.99
#